data_f86db0f2b374c2ffdd3ebab41da88af4
#
_entry.id   f86db0f2b374c2ffdd3ebab41da88af4
#
_cell.length_a   1.000
_cell.length_b   1.000
_cell.length_c   1.000
_cell.angle_alpha   90.00
_cell.angle_beta   90.00
_cell.angle_gamma   90.00
#
_symmetry.space_group_name_H-M   'P 1'
#
loop_
_entity.id
_entity.type
_entity.pdbx_description
1 polymer ?
#
loop_
_entity_poly.entity_id
_entity_poly.type
_entity_poly.pdbx_seq_one_letter_code
_entity_poly.pdbx_strand_id
1 'polypeptide(L)'
;MAIFYSEKVAKKSVKTTACQTVKIQALDYQGLGIAKINGKTWFIENALPDEQVEFKVLEEKRQYGRGQAVKILQKSANRTKPSCELYGKCGGCQMQHISLDLQREAKQKALFQRLQKLQSHAINFQPMIVGNDKAYRRRAKLSIAIQNGKLTMGFRLQNSNQIIPLESCKVLESELSELLPKLQLLLADWKNPKKLGHIELVKANNTIALFLRHLGVLSAQDSENLRYFAEAEKLSLFVMCEENQLEHLCGELPYYEIQGLKLHFSIRDFIQVNASLNEKMVEKALEWLELSDDDRVLDLFCGMGNFTLPIAKKAKSVVGIEGVEPMVEQARANAAASGLKNVAFYQTNLDEPFADKPWASEPFNKVLLDPARHGALFCLDHLAALQPERIVYVSCNPATLVRDAEKLLQFGYRLEKVAMIDMFPHTAHLESISWFRKLSS
;
A
#
# COMPACT_ATOMS: atom_id res chain seq x y z
N MET A 1 14.76 -0.13 -11.44
CA MET A 1 15.78 0.74 -10.77
C MET A 1 15.11 2.08 -10.42
N ALA A 2 14.60 2.25 -9.20
CA ALA A 2 13.91 3.48 -8.81
C ALA A 2 14.95 4.50 -8.34
N ILE A 3 15.22 5.48 -9.18
CA ILE A 3 16.09 6.62 -8.86
C ILE A 3 15.31 7.57 -7.96
N PHE A 4 15.64 7.59 -6.67
CA PHE A 4 15.16 8.62 -5.76
C PHE A 4 15.96 9.90 -6.01
N TYR A 5 15.37 10.87 -6.68
CA TYR A 5 15.87 12.24 -6.67
C TYR A 5 15.68 12.83 -5.28
N SER A 6 16.75 12.94 -4.51
CA SER A 6 16.76 13.77 -3.31
C SER A 6 17.11 15.19 -3.72
N GLU A 7 16.11 16.04 -3.89
CA GLU A 7 16.35 17.48 -3.84
C GLU A 7 16.96 17.85 -2.49
N LYS A 8 18.20 18.33 -2.50
CA LYS A 8 18.79 19.00 -1.35
C LYS A 8 18.01 20.28 -1.09
N VAL A 9 16.99 20.18 -0.24
CA VAL A 9 16.33 21.38 0.29
C VAL A 9 17.33 22.10 1.18
N ALA A 10 17.83 23.22 0.70
CA ALA A 10 18.63 24.15 1.50
C ALA A 10 17.82 24.51 2.77
N LYS A 11 18.33 24.17 3.93
CA LYS A 11 17.76 24.59 5.22
C LYS A 11 17.84 26.10 5.31
N LYS A 12 16.79 26.80 4.87
CA LYS A 12 16.58 28.19 5.29
C LYS A 12 16.28 28.16 6.79
N SER A 13 17.07 28.86 7.57
CA SER A 13 16.85 29.09 9.00
C SER A 13 15.46 29.67 9.20
N VAL A 14 14.54 28.87 9.74
CA VAL A 14 13.23 29.35 10.18
C VAL A 14 13.47 30.25 11.39
N LYS A 15 13.25 31.55 11.22
CA LYS A 15 13.14 32.47 12.36
C LYS A 15 12.09 31.87 13.29
N THR A 16 12.35 31.80 14.58
CA THR A 16 11.41 31.42 15.64
C THR A 16 10.19 32.33 15.54
N THR A 17 9.19 31.88 14.80
CA THR A 17 7.91 32.59 14.67
C THR A 17 7.10 32.35 15.94
N ALA A 18 6.53 33.42 16.50
CA ALA A 18 5.62 33.36 17.63
C ALA A 18 4.52 32.32 17.36
N CYS A 19 4.15 31.55 18.38
CA CYS A 19 3.05 30.60 18.27
C CYS A 19 1.76 31.37 17.99
N GLN A 20 0.95 30.86 17.06
CA GLN A 20 -0.35 31.41 16.72
C GLN A 20 -1.44 30.50 17.28
N THR A 21 -2.54 31.10 17.73
CA THR A 21 -3.71 30.35 18.20
C THR A 21 -4.77 30.32 17.11
N VAL A 22 -5.34 29.12 16.87
CA VAL A 22 -6.40 28.96 15.87
C VAL A 22 -7.39 27.88 16.28
N LYS A 23 -8.64 28.01 15.81
CA LYS A 23 -9.66 26.96 15.87
C LYS A 23 -9.59 26.11 14.60
N ILE A 24 -9.54 24.80 14.75
CA ILE A 24 -9.51 23.85 13.64
C ILE A 24 -10.94 23.63 13.15
N GLN A 25 -11.14 23.73 11.83
CA GLN A 25 -12.44 23.67 11.18
C GLN A 25 -12.75 22.31 10.56
N ALA A 26 -11.74 21.62 10.07
CA ALA A 26 -11.87 20.34 9.37
C ALA A 26 -10.62 19.49 9.49
N LEU A 27 -10.70 18.26 9.01
CA LEU A 27 -9.57 17.33 8.87
C LEU A 27 -9.37 17.00 7.40
N ASP A 28 -8.13 16.96 6.94
CA ASP A 28 -7.83 16.42 5.62
C ASP A 28 -7.66 14.87 5.68
N TYR A 29 -7.58 14.23 4.52
CA TYR A 29 -7.42 12.77 4.45
C TYR A 29 -6.05 12.26 4.92
N GLN A 30 -5.08 13.15 5.09
CA GLN A 30 -3.75 12.82 5.61
C GLN A 30 -3.66 12.99 7.14
N GLY A 31 -4.75 13.43 7.78
CA GLY A 31 -4.82 13.63 9.22
C GLY A 31 -4.32 14.99 9.70
N LEU A 32 -4.24 15.97 8.80
CA LEU A 32 -3.88 17.34 9.12
C LEU A 32 -5.14 18.17 9.44
N GLY A 33 -5.12 18.89 10.56
CA GLY A 33 -6.18 19.84 10.89
C GLY A 33 -6.17 21.01 9.91
N ILE A 34 -7.34 21.39 9.42
CA ILE A 34 -7.52 22.53 8.50
C ILE A 34 -8.06 23.73 9.27
N ALA A 35 -7.37 24.86 9.12
CA ALA A 35 -7.83 26.17 9.63
C ALA A 35 -7.69 27.24 8.56
N LYS A 36 -8.43 28.35 8.71
CA LYS A 36 -8.29 29.56 7.89
C LYS A 36 -7.81 30.71 8.76
N ILE A 37 -6.72 31.36 8.35
CA ILE A 37 -6.17 32.55 8.99
C ILE A 37 -6.00 33.62 7.90
N ASN A 38 -6.67 34.74 8.02
CA ASN A 38 -6.64 35.85 7.04
C ASN A 38 -6.91 35.36 5.60
N GLY A 39 -7.89 34.47 5.43
CA GLY A 39 -8.27 33.90 4.12
C GLY A 39 -7.37 32.81 3.59
N LYS A 40 -6.18 32.57 4.19
CA LYS A 40 -5.23 31.53 3.82
C LYS A 40 -5.55 30.21 4.53
N THR A 41 -5.47 29.10 3.80
CA THR A 41 -5.64 27.74 4.37
C THR A 41 -4.36 27.29 5.04
N TRP A 42 -4.48 26.78 6.26
CA TRP A 42 -3.40 26.17 7.04
C TRP A 42 -3.66 24.71 7.30
N PHE A 43 -2.63 23.88 7.09
CA PHE A 43 -2.61 22.46 7.40
C PHE A 43 -1.76 22.26 8.66
N ILE A 44 -2.37 21.82 9.75
CA ILE A 44 -1.75 21.79 11.07
C ILE A 44 -1.63 20.33 11.54
N GLU A 45 -0.40 19.89 11.70
CA GLU A 45 -0.08 18.56 12.22
C GLU A 45 -0.54 18.42 13.67
N ASN A 46 -1.03 17.23 14.04
CA ASN A 46 -1.51 16.92 15.39
C ASN A 46 -2.63 17.83 15.90
N ALA A 47 -3.54 18.24 15.03
CA ALA A 47 -4.70 19.08 15.35
C ALA A 47 -5.97 18.48 14.76
N LEU A 48 -7.09 18.53 15.50
CA LEU A 48 -8.37 17.93 15.11
C LEU A 48 -9.47 18.98 15.01
N PRO A 49 -10.54 18.73 14.24
CA PRO A 49 -11.73 19.56 14.21
C PRO A 49 -12.26 19.84 15.61
N ASP A 50 -12.77 21.05 15.81
CA ASP A 50 -13.29 21.60 17.07
C ASP A 50 -12.24 21.87 18.14
N GLU A 51 -10.96 21.61 17.88
CA GLU A 51 -9.90 22.01 18.79
C GLU A 51 -9.51 23.48 18.62
N GLN A 52 -9.14 24.09 19.73
CA GLN A 52 -8.38 25.33 19.76
C GLN A 52 -6.92 24.97 20.09
N VAL A 53 -6.00 25.34 19.20
CA VAL A 53 -4.59 24.95 19.34
C VAL A 53 -3.65 26.16 19.19
N GLU A 54 -2.55 26.12 19.93
CA GLU A 54 -1.38 26.93 19.61
C GLU A 54 -0.47 26.12 18.69
N PHE A 55 -0.06 26.69 17.57
CA PHE A 55 0.80 26.02 16.61
C PHE A 55 2.01 26.88 16.21
N LYS A 56 3.11 26.20 15.90
CA LYS A 56 4.29 26.80 15.28
C LYS A 56 4.20 26.68 13.77
N VAL A 57 4.65 27.69 13.05
CA VAL A 57 4.76 27.67 11.60
C VAL A 57 5.93 26.80 11.18
N LEU A 58 5.68 25.82 10.28
CA LEU A 58 6.71 24.98 9.65
C LEU A 58 7.07 25.51 8.25
N GLU A 59 6.05 25.90 7.49
CA GLU A 59 6.20 26.42 6.14
C GLU A 59 5.08 27.40 5.84
N GLU A 60 5.37 28.50 5.14
CA GLU A 60 4.37 29.41 4.67
C GLU A 60 4.61 29.72 3.19
N LYS A 61 3.58 29.41 2.34
CA LYS A 61 3.53 29.71 0.91
C LYS A 61 2.46 30.78 0.64
N ARG A 62 2.42 31.28 -0.59
CA ARG A 62 1.43 32.30 -0.99
C ARG A 62 -0.02 31.80 -0.79
N GLN A 63 -0.32 30.57 -1.14
CA GLN A 63 -1.68 30.00 -1.15
C GLN A 63 -2.04 29.23 0.12
N TYR A 64 -1.06 28.66 0.82
CA TYR A 64 -1.30 27.85 2.01
C TYR A 64 -0.14 27.94 3.00
N GLY A 65 -0.38 27.52 4.23
CA GLY A 65 0.64 27.35 5.26
C GLY A 65 0.61 25.94 5.86
N ARG A 66 1.73 25.52 6.43
CA ARG A 66 1.85 24.32 7.24
C ARG A 66 2.34 24.66 8.63
N GLY A 67 1.78 24.01 9.63
CA GLY A 67 2.13 24.21 11.02
C GLY A 67 2.08 22.89 11.80
N GLN A 68 2.54 22.97 13.05
CA GLN A 68 2.45 21.85 13.99
C GLN A 68 1.86 22.37 15.31
N ALA A 69 0.80 21.73 15.79
CA ALA A 69 0.24 22.05 17.09
C ALA A 69 1.27 21.73 18.19
N VAL A 70 1.55 22.73 19.02
CA VAL A 70 2.46 22.63 20.16
C VAL A 70 1.70 22.54 21.48
N LYS A 71 0.48 23.09 21.52
CA LYS A 71 -0.41 23.04 22.67
C LYS A 71 -1.87 22.93 22.22
N ILE A 72 -2.61 22.06 22.87
CA ILE A 72 -4.05 21.92 22.66
C ILE A 72 -4.74 22.60 23.83
N LEU A 73 -5.42 23.71 23.53
CA LEU A 73 -6.11 24.54 24.54
C LEU A 73 -7.51 23.97 24.84
N GLN A 74 -8.19 23.50 23.80
CA GLN A 74 -9.47 22.81 23.90
C GLN A 74 -9.39 21.53 23.07
N LYS A 75 -9.73 20.37 23.69
CA LYS A 75 -9.66 19.06 23.05
C LYS A 75 -10.96 18.73 22.32
N SER A 76 -10.84 18.09 21.16
CA SER A 76 -11.97 17.45 20.46
C SER A 76 -12.36 16.14 21.14
N ALA A 77 -13.66 15.80 21.09
CA ALA A 77 -14.19 14.49 21.51
C ALA A 77 -13.61 13.33 20.65
N ASN A 78 -13.18 13.62 19.43
CA ASN A 78 -12.57 12.66 18.52
C ASN A 78 -11.06 12.42 18.76
N ARG A 79 -10.49 13.06 19.77
CA ARG A 79 -9.08 12.83 20.13
C ARG A 79 -8.93 11.60 20.99
N THR A 80 -8.15 10.64 20.50
CA THR A 80 -7.83 9.39 21.20
C THR A 80 -6.42 9.40 21.75
N LYS A 81 -6.16 8.59 22.76
CA LYS A 81 -4.81 8.31 23.23
C LYS A 81 -4.19 7.24 22.31
N PRO A 82 -3.05 7.55 21.64
CA PRO A 82 -2.38 6.54 20.82
C PRO A 82 -2.04 5.28 21.61
N SER A 83 -2.29 4.11 21.02
CA SER A 83 -2.00 2.82 21.66
C SER A 83 -0.53 2.39 21.54
N CYS A 84 0.25 3.05 20.68
CA CYS A 84 1.66 2.78 20.41
C CYS A 84 2.52 3.83 21.13
N GLU A 85 3.47 3.40 21.96
CA GLU A 85 4.38 4.28 22.69
C GLU A 85 5.36 5.03 21.77
N LEU A 86 5.61 4.48 20.58
CA LEU A 86 6.47 5.09 19.57
C LEU A 86 5.71 6.03 18.61
N TYR A 87 4.40 6.23 18.85
CA TYR A 87 3.60 7.16 18.05
C TYR A 87 4.15 8.59 18.15
N GLY A 88 4.15 9.30 17.01
CA GLY A 88 4.75 10.64 16.91
C GLY A 88 6.27 10.64 16.73
N LYS A 89 6.92 9.47 16.86
CA LYS A 89 8.35 9.29 16.55
C LYS A 89 8.54 8.37 15.35
N CYS A 90 7.91 7.19 15.38
CA CYS A 90 7.93 6.22 14.30
C CYS A 90 7.17 6.75 13.06
N GLY A 91 7.75 6.60 11.87
CA GLY A 91 7.12 7.01 10.60
C GLY A 91 5.98 6.10 10.11
N GLY A 92 5.67 5.01 10.83
CA GLY A 92 4.70 4.01 10.38
C GLY A 92 3.23 4.43 10.48
N CYS A 93 2.86 5.21 11.50
CA CYS A 93 1.48 5.65 11.75
C CYS A 93 1.40 7.16 11.96
N GLN A 94 0.39 7.82 11.36
CA GLN A 94 0.19 9.26 11.43
C GLN A 94 -1.10 9.66 12.17
N MET A 95 -2.05 8.72 12.36
CA MET A 95 -3.42 9.05 12.77
C MET A 95 -3.89 8.38 14.06
N GLN A 96 -3.02 7.75 14.87
CA GLN A 96 -3.48 7.07 16.11
C GLN A 96 -4.07 8.02 17.16
N HIS A 97 -3.88 9.33 17.04
CA HIS A 97 -4.50 10.33 17.90
C HIS A 97 -5.91 10.72 17.48
N ILE A 98 -6.41 10.18 16.37
CA ILE A 98 -7.71 10.46 15.76
C ILE A 98 -8.60 9.23 15.93
N SER A 99 -9.88 9.39 16.31
CA SER A 99 -10.84 8.29 16.31
C SER A 99 -10.95 7.65 14.94
N LEU A 100 -11.15 6.32 14.87
CA LEU A 100 -11.24 5.60 13.59
C LEU A 100 -12.36 6.13 12.71
N ASP A 101 -13.50 6.49 13.30
CA ASP A 101 -14.65 7.02 12.56
C ASP A 101 -14.28 8.34 11.87
N LEU A 102 -13.61 9.25 12.57
CA LEU A 102 -13.17 10.51 11.98
C LEU A 102 -12.08 10.31 10.91
N GLN A 103 -11.15 9.34 11.10
CA GLN A 103 -10.18 8.98 10.06
C GLN A 103 -10.88 8.53 8.77
N ARG A 104 -11.83 7.61 8.90
CA ARG A 104 -12.63 7.04 7.81
C ARG A 104 -13.47 8.10 7.11
N GLU A 105 -14.18 8.92 7.89
CA GLU A 105 -15.00 10.02 7.36
C GLU A 105 -14.16 11.02 6.55
N ALA A 106 -13.02 11.46 7.08
CA ALA A 106 -12.15 12.43 6.40
C ALA A 106 -11.60 11.86 5.08
N LYS A 107 -11.15 10.61 5.06
CA LYS A 107 -10.68 9.92 3.86
C LYS A 107 -11.79 9.77 2.83
N GLN A 108 -12.95 9.28 3.23
CA GLN A 108 -14.11 9.06 2.36
C GLN A 108 -14.62 10.36 1.75
N LYS A 109 -14.80 11.40 2.59
CA LYS A 109 -15.25 12.72 2.16
C LYS A 109 -14.30 13.34 1.13
N ALA A 110 -12.99 13.26 1.37
CA ALA A 110 -12.00 13.81 0.46
C ALA A 110 -12.01 13.14 -0.93
N LEU A 111 -12.21 11.83 -1.01
CA LEU A 111 -12.33 11.10 -2.27
C LEU A 111 -13.66 11.40 -2.96
N PHE A 112 -14.77 11.22 -2.26
CA PHE A 112 -16.11 11.31 -2.84
C PHE A 112 -16.42 12.71 -3.37
N GLN A 113 -16.03 13.77 -2.64
CA GLN A 113 -16.21 15.14 -3.09
C GLN A 113 -15.43 15.46 -4.37
N ARG A 114 -14.27 14.84 -4.59
CA ARG A 114 -13.49 15.04 -5.81
C ARG A 114 -14.14 14.33 -6.99
N LEU A 115 -14.54 13.06 -6.80
CA LEU A 115 -15.15 12.26 -7.86
C LEU A 115 -16.52 12.80 -8.29
N GLN A 116 -17.35 13.23 -7.32
CA GLN A 116 -18.69 13.79 -7.64
C GLN A 116 -18.63 15.05 -8.51
N LYS A 117 -17.52 15.79 -8.48
CA LYS A 117 -17.33 16.98 -9.32
C LYS A 117 -17.04 16.67 -10.79
N LEU A 118 -16.68 15.43 -11.13
CA LEU A 118 -16.31 15.05 -12.48
C LEU A 118 -17.49 14.84 -13.40
N GLN A 119 -18.67 14.54 -12.86
CA GLN A 119 -19.88 14.27 -13.64
C GLN A 119 -21.12 14.82 -12.92
N SER A 120 -22.15 15.17 -13.70
CA SER A 120 -23.44 15.61 -13.18
C SER A 120 -24.31 14.45 -12.66
N HIS A 121 -24.13 13.26 -13.22
CA HIS A 121 -24.81 12.05 -12.78
C HIS A 121 -24.37 11.65 -11.38
N ALA A 122 -25.32 11.29 -10.51
CA ALA A 122 -25.02 10.84 -9.16
C ALA A 122 -24.22 9.53 -9.15
N ILE A 123 -23.12 9.54 -8.41
CA ILE A 123 -22.30 8.34 -8.16
C ILE A 123 -22.91 7.58 -6.98
N ASN A 124 -23.06 6.28 -7.12
CA ASN A 124 -23.50 5.42 -6.02
C ASN A 124 -22.30 5.13 -5.08
N PHE A 125 -22.13 5.97 -4.07
CA PHE A 125 -21.10 5.77 -3.05
C PHE A 125 -21.50 4.65 -2.10
N GLN A 126 -20.75 3.56 -2.15
CA GLN A 126 -20.98 2.38 -1.35
C GLN A 126 -20.38 2.50 0.06
N PRO A 127 -20.90 1.74 1.05
CA PRO A 127 -20.27 1.63 2.35
C PRO A 127 -18.79 1.27 2.26
N MET A 128 -17.99 1.85 3.17
CA MET A 128 -16.57 1.55 3.25
C MET A 128 -16.32 0.09 3.62
N ILE A 129 -15.37 -0.54 2.94
CA ILE A 129 -14.90 -1.88 3.28
C ILE A 129 -13.90 -1.74 4.42
N VAL A 130 -14.24 -2.28 5.58
CA VAL A 130 -13.46 -2.13 6.81
C VAL A 130 -13.00 -3.48 7.35
N GLY A 131 -11.90 -3.45 8.11
CA GLY A 131 -11.31 -4.58 8.82
C GLY A 131 -10.80 -4.16 10.20
N ASN A 132 -9.94 -4.99 10.78
CA ASN A 132 -9.27 -4.67 12.03
C ASN A 132 -8.33 -3.47 11.86
N ASP A 133 -8.24 -2.64 12.88
CA ASP A 133 -7.32 -1.49 12.94
C ASP A 133 -5.96 -1.84 13.58
N LYS A 134 -5.86 -3.02 14.18
CA LYS A 134 -4.65 -3.58 14.82
C LYS A 134 -4.37 -4.97 14.27
N ALA A 135 -3.12 -5.40 14.37
CA ALA A 135 -2.66 -6.72 13.96
C ALA A 135 -3.14 -7.12 12.54
N TYR A 136 -3.14 -6.16 11.62
CA TYR A 136 -3.62 -6.38 10.26
C TYR A 136 -2.49 -6.52 9.24
N ARG A 137 -1.30 -6.01 9.60
CA ARG A 137 -0.19 -5.88 8.65
C ARG A 137 0.67 -7.13 8.67
N ARG A 138 0.62 -7.89 7.57
CA ARG A 138 1.36 -9.14 7.41
C ARG A 138 2.78 -9.00 6.84
N ARG A 139 3.27 -7.76 6.59
CA ARG A 139 4.62 -7.53 6.06
C ARG A 139 5.30 -6.36 6.76
N ALA A 140 6.55 -6.56 7.17
CA ALA A 140 7.41 -5.55 7.75
C ALA A 140 8.79 -5.56 7.10
N LYS A 141 9.34 -4.37 6.81
CA LYS A 141 10.73 -4.17 6.43
C LYS A 141 11.43 -3.42 7.54
N LEU A 142 12.37 -4.08 8.20
CA LEU A 142 13.13 -3.57 9.35
C LEU A 142 14.49 -3.09 8.86
N SER A 143 14.77 -1.82 9.06
CA SER A 143 16.10 -1.25 8.81
C SER A 143 17.06 -1.65 9.93
N ILE A 144 18.33 -1.89 9.56
CA ILE A 144 19.39 -2.22 10.49
C ILE A 144 20.53 -1.21 10.30
N ALA A 145 21.07 -0.68 11.38
CA ALA A 145 22.25 0.18 11.34
C ALA A 145 22.98 0.19 12.68
N ILE A 146 24.24 0.59 12.65
CA ILE A 146 25.00 0.88 13.87
C ILE A 146 24.74 2.35 14.21
N GLN A 147 24.13 2.59 15.36
CA GLN A 147 23.88 3.93 15.91
C GLN A 147 24.49 4.02 17.31
N ASN A 148 25.32 5.05 17.54
CA ASN A 148 26.03 5.24 18.82
C ASN A 148 26.81 3.99 19.28
N GLY A 149 27.44 3.28 18.33
CA GLY A 149 28.20 2.07 18.61
C GLY A 149 27.39 0.79 18.89
N LYS A 150 26.06 0.86 18.83
CA LYS A 150 25.16 -0.29 19.04
C LYS A 150 24.43 -0.65 17.75
N LEU A 151 24.27 -1.94 17.50
CA LEU A 151 23.40 -2.44 16.45
C LEU A 151 21.93 -2.11 16.80
N THR A 152 21.23 -1.46 15.90
CA THR A 152 19.84 -1.07 16.06
C THR A 152 19.03 -1.61 14.90
N MET A 153 17.95 -2.33 15.18
CA MET A 153 16.98 -2.81 14.22
C MET A 153 15.61 -2.21 14.53
N GLY A 154 14.90 -1.76 13.49
CA GLY A 154 13.57 -1.20 13.67
C GLY A 154 13.07 -0.40 12.48
N PHE A 155 12.13 0.50 12.74
CA PHE A 155 11.59 1.39 11.71
C PHE A 155 12.32 2.74 11.72
N ARG A 156 12.17 3.49 10.64
CA ARG A 156 12.72 4.85 10.56
C ARG A 156 11.87 5.83 11.37
N LEU A 157 12.54 6.78 12.00
CA LEU A 157 11.88 7.96 12.54
C LEU A 157 11.18 8.73 11.43
N GLN A 158 10.10 9.40 11.77
CA GLN A 158 9.37 10.24 10.83
C GLN A 158 10.29 11.31 10.22
N ASN A 159 10.32 11.41 8.89
CA ASN A 159 11.15 12.36 8.14
C ASN A 159 12.67 12.26 8.42
N SER A 160 13.16 11.07 8.78
CA SER A 160 14.57 10.85 9.13
C SER A 160 15.08 9.50 8.60
N ASN A 161 16.40 9.38 8.46
CA ASN A 161 17.07 8.11 8.21
C ASN A 161 17.48 7.37 9.50
N GLN A 162 17.28 7.98 10.67
CA GLN A 162 17.54 7.33 11.94
C GLN A 162 16.55 6.21 12.17
N ILE A 163 17.01 5.14 12.83
CA ILE A 163 16.23 3.97 13.18
C ILE A 163 15.77 4.09 14.62
N ILE A 164 14.50 3.84 14.86
CA ILE A 164 13.94 3.69 16.19
C ILE A 164 13.89 2.19 16.53
N PRO A 165 14.47 1.75 17.66
CA PRO A 165 14.38 0.36 18.08
C PRO A 165 12.92 -0.07 18.20
N LEU A 166 12.61 -1.28 17.77
CA LEU A 166 11.24 -1.77 17.72
C LEU A 166 11.14 -3.11 18.47
N GLU A 167 10.56 -3.09 19.67
CA GLU A 167 10.30 -4.31 20.46
C GLU A 167 8.93 -4.90 20.15
N SER A 168 7.96 -4.07 19.79
CA SER A 168 6.62 -4.49 19.41
C SER A 168 5.96 -3.48 18.46
N CYS A 169 4.97 -3.95 17.67
CA CYS A 169 4.21 -3.07 16.79
C CYS A 169 2.73 -3.45 16.78
N LYS A 170 1.84 -2.53 17.17
CA LYS A 170 0.41 -2.78 17.32
C LYS A 170 -0.34 -3.02 15.99
N VAL A 171 0.24 -2.61 14.85
CA VAL A 171 -0.37 -2.82 13.54
C VAL A 171 0.18 -4.05 12.81
N LEU A 172 1.35 -4.57 13.20
CA LEU A 172 1.83 -5.86 12.69
C LEU A 172 0.98 -7.00 13.25
N GLU A 173 0.79 -8.04 12.47
CA GLU A 173 0.25 -9.31 12.96
C GLU A 173 1.07 -9.79 14.15
N SER A 174 0.40 -10.39 15.13
CA SER A 174 0.97 -10.68 16.45
C SER A 174 2.25 -11.49 16.35
N GLU A 175 2.25 -12.52 15.51
CA GLU A 175 3.38 -13.41 15.31
C GLU A 175 4.61 -12.67 14.73
N LEU A 176 4.39 -11.69 13.86
CA LEU A 176 5.50 -10.85 13.36
C LEU A 176 6.03 -9.92 14.45
N SER A 177 5.14 -9.38 15.28
CA SER A 177 5.53 -8.52 16.40
C SER A 177 6.32 -9.29 17.46
N GLU A 178 5.97 -10.54 17.73
CA GLU A 178 6.64 -11.42 18.70
C GLU A 178 8.06 -11.82 18.26
N LEU A 179 8.34 -11.85 16.97
CA LEU A 179 9.68 -12.12 16.42
C LEU A 179 10.66 -10.95 16.61
N LEU A 180 10.19 -9.72 16.81
CA LEU A 180 11.06 -8.54 16.87
C LEU A 180 12.13 -8.62 17.96
N PRO A 181 11.80 -8.89 19.24
CA PRO A 181 12.80 -9.01 20.29
C PRO A 181 13.73 -10.22 20.08
N LYS A 182 13.22 -11.33 19.53
CA LYS A 182 14.03 -12.53 19.24
C LYS A 182 15.07 -12.25 18.14
N LEU A 183 14.68 -11.50 17.10
CA LEU A 183 15.60 -11.05 16.06
C LEU A 183 16.67 -10.09 16.60
N GLN A 184 16.32 -9.21 17.53
CA GLN A 184 17.31 -8.33 18.18
C GLN A 184 18.36 -9.15 18.92
N LEU A 185 17.94 -10.19 19.63
CA LEU A 185 18.87 -11.11 20.33
C LEU A 185 19.76 -11.87 19.34
N LEU A 186 19.19 -12.41 18.26
CA LEU A 186 19.95 -13.10 17.20
C LEU A 186 21.05 -12.20 16.62
N LEU A 187 20.74 -10.93 16.40
CA LEU A 187 21.66 -9.99 15.76
C LEU A 187 22.70 -9.40 16.74
N ALA A 188 22.51 -9.54 18.05
CA ALA A 188 23.40 -8.93 19.04
C ALA A 188 24.85 -9.40 18.93
N ASP A 189 25.05 -10.70 18.61
CA ASP A 189 26.35 -11.34 18.50
C ASP A 189 26.82 -11.52 17.04
N TRP A 190 26.24 -10.74 16.09
CA TRP A 190 26.59 -10.84 14.68
C TRP A 190 28.04 -10.45 14.41
N LYS A 191 28.78 -11.31 13.70
CA LYS A 191 30.24 -11.15 13.49
C LYS A 191 30.60 -9.86 12.75
N ASN A 192 29.83 -9.54 11.68
CA ASN A 192 30.07 -8.37 10.86
C ASN A 192 28.82 -7.49 10.76
N PRO A 193 28.41 -6.78 11.83
CA PRO A 193 27.15 -6.03 11.84
C PRO A 193 27.07 -4.91 10.81
N LYS A 194 28.22 -4.40 10.32
CA LYS A 194 28.26 -3.40 9.22
C LYS A 194 27.81 -3.95 7.87
N LYS A 195 27.80 -5.26 7.70
CA LYS A 195 27.33 -5.95 6.50
C LYS A 195 25.83 -6.24 6.49
N LEU A 196 25.15 -6.07 7.62
CA LEU A 196 23.69 -6.20 7.69
C LEU A 196 23.01 -5.06 6.96
N GLY A 197 22.14 -5.39 6.02
CA GLY A 197 21.36 -4.43 5.24
C GLY A 197 19.98 -4.17 5.87
N HIS A 198 19.08 -5.12 5.75
CA HIS A 198 17.74 -5.06 6.34
C HIS A 198 17.15 -6.47 6.49
N ILE A 199 16.12 -6.57 7.32
CA ILE A 199 15.28 -7.76 7.44
C ILE A 199 13.89 -7.45 6.91
N GLU A 200 13.30 -8.39 6.16
CA GLU A 200 11.87 -8.37 5.87
C GLU A 200 11.21 -9.60 6.50
N LEU A 201 10.04 -9.38 7.08
CA LEU A 201 9.17 -10.42 7.61
C LEU A 201 7.86 -10.38 6.82
N VAL A 202 7.40 -11.55 6.38
CA VAL A 202 6.12 -11.69 5.69
C VAL A 202 5.37 -12.88 6.25
N LYS A 203 4.19 -12.66 6.81
CA LYS A 203 3.30 -13.75 7.20
C LYS A 203 2.52 -14.24 5.98
N ALA A 204 2.75 -15.48 5.62
CA ALA A 204 1.99 -16.24 4.63
C ALA A 204 0.94 -17.12 5.33
N ASN A 205 0.12 -17.86 4.58
CA ASN A 205 -0.86 -18.76 5.18
C ASN A 205 -0.21 -20.00 5.82
N ASN A 206 0.89 -20.47 5.26
CA ASN A 206 1.59 -21.69 5.72
C ASN A 206 2.80 -21.40 6.61
N THR A 207 3.41 -20.23 6.52
CA THR A 207 4.68 -19.95 7.22
C THR A 207 4.86 -18.46 7.42
N ILE A 208 5.87 -18.07 8.20
CA ILE A 208 6.43 -16.71 8.19
C ILE A 208 7.75 -16.77 7.43
N ALA A 209 7.84 -15.98 6.36
CA ALA A 209 9.06 -15.83 5.61
C ALA A 209 9.94 -14.73 6.22
N LEU A 210 11.18 -15.07 6.52
CA LEU A 210 12.25 -14.19 6.97
C LEU A 210 13.23 -13.98 5.82
N PHE A 211 13.45 -12.75 5.41
CA PHE A 211 14.46 -12.38 4.43
C PHE A 211 15.53 -11.50 5.08
N LEU A 212 16.80 -11.91 4.93
CA LEU A 212 17.95 -11.11 5.34
C LEU A 212 18.72 -10.61 4.12
N ARG A 213 18.85 -9.27 3.99
CA ARG A 213 19.84 -8.68 3.09
C ARG A 213 21.17 -8.53 3.83
N HIS A 214 22.21 -9.15 3.31
CA HIS A 214 23.58 -9.07 3.84
C HIS A 214 24.55 -8.68 2.72
N LEU A 215 25.60 -7.94 3.02
CA LEU A 215 26.61 -7.52 2.05
C LEU A 215 27.77 -8.52 2.05
N GLY A 216 27.85 -9.35 1.00
CA GLY A 216 28.83 -10.42 0.89
C GLY A 216 28.47 -11.65 1.71
N VAL A 217 29.31 -12.66 1.68
CA VAL A 217 29.07 -13.99 2.26
C VAL A 217 28.94 -13.91 3.78
N LEU A 218 27.99 -14.69 4.33
CA LEU A 218 27.83 -14.88 5.78
C LEU A 218 29.03 -15.62 6.36
N SER A 219 29.38 -15.32 7.60
CA SER A 219 30.29 -16.20 8.35
C SER A 219 29.61 -17.57 8.60
N ALA A 220 30.40 -18.62 8.76
CA ALA A 220 29.84 -19.94 9.08
C ALA A 220 28.97 -19.89 10.34
N GLN A 221 29.42 -19.22 11.38
CA GLN A 221 28.70 -19.08 12.64
C GLN A 221 27.39 -18.29 12.46
N ASP A 222 27.40 -17.14 11.74
CA ASP A 222 26.18 -16.35 11.51
C ASP A 222 25.17 -17.16 10.68
N SER A 223 25.64 -17.94 9.69
CA SER A 223 24.80 -18.80 8.87
C SER A 223 24.14 -19.92 9.69
N GLU A 224 24.90 -20.57 10.57
CA GLU A 224 24.40 -21.62 11.46
C GLU A 224 23.39 -21.06 12.47
N ASN A 225 23.72 -19.97 13.14
CA ASN A 225 22.82 -19.30 14.10
C ASN A 225 21.51 -18.88 13.43
N LEU A 226 21.58 -18.34 12.20
CA LEU A 226 20.41 -17.92 11.45
C LEU A 226 19.51 -19.12 11.05
N ARG A 227 20.12 -20.24 10.61
CA ARG A 227 19.37 -21.46 10.32
C ARG A 227 18.72 -22.05 11.56
N TYR A 228 19.47 -22.18 12.64
CA TYR A 228 18.94 -22.67 13.92
C TYR A 228 17.77 -21.82 14.40
N PHE A 229 17.90 -20.50 14.32
CA PHE A 229 16.82 -19.58 14.66
C PHE A 229 15.58 -19.80 13.78
N ALA A 230 15.77 -19.92 12.46
CA ALA A 230 14.66 -20.12 11.52
C ALA A 230 13.95 -21.46 11.78
N GLU A 231 14.69 -22.53 12.06
CA GLU A 231 14.13 -23.84 12.39
C GLU A 231 13.35 -23.82 13.72
N ALA A 232 13.94 -23.20 14.76
CA ALA A 232 13.31 -23.10 16.08
C ALA A 232 11.99 -22.29 16.04
N GLU A 233 11.95 -21.22 15.24
CA GLU A 233 10.76 -20.38 15.07
C GLU A 233 9.87 -20.84 13.89
N LYS A 234 10.21 -21.95 13.22
CA LYS A 234 9.48 -22.54 12.07
C LYS A 234 9.29 -21.54 10.92
N LEU A 235 10.36 -20.81 10.58
CA LEU A 235 10.36 -19.81 9.53
C LEU A 235 10.80 -20.37 8.18
N SER A 236 10.36 -19.76 7.11
CA SER A 236 10.98 -19.91 5.80
C SER A 236 12.08 -18.86 5.64
N LEU A 237 13.31 -19.31 5.48
CA LEU A 237 14.48 -18.42 5.50
C LEU A 237 15.03 -18.14 4.12
N PHE A 238 15.12 -16.86 3.80
CA PHE A 238 15.71 -16.35 2.57
C PHE A 238 16.86 -15.40 2.90
N VAL A 239 17.94 -15.51 2.13
CA VAL A 239 19.11 -14.63 2.26
C VAL A 239 19.50 -14.10 0.90
N MET A 240 20.00 -12.87 0.85
CA MET A 240 20.59 -12.29 -0.35
C MET A 240 21.90 -11.61 0.02
N CYS A 241 23.00 -12.30 -0.30
CA CYS A 241 24.37 -11.85 -0.04
C CYS A 241 24.92 -11.03 -1.21
N GLU A 242 24.58 -11.39 -2.45
CA GLU A 242 24.93 -10.71 -3.68
C GLU A 242 23.69 -10.06 -4.30
N GLU A 243 23.90 -9.12 -5.22
CA GLU A 243 22.79 -8.45 -5.88
C GLU A 243 22.04 -9.45 -6.78
N ASN A 244 20.71 -9.50 -6.61
CA ASN A 244 19.79 -10.36 -7.35
C ASN A 244 19.96 -11.89 -7.16
N GLN A 245 20.79 -12.34 -6.22
CA GLN A 245 20.91 -13.76 -5.87
C GLN A 245 20.14 -14.02 -4.57
N LEU A 246 18.87 -14.41 -4.70
CA LEU A 246 18.02 -14.80 -3.57
C LEU A 246 18.21 -16.29 -3.33
N GLU A 247 18.70 -16.67 -2.15
CA GLU A 247 18.85 -18.04 -1.71
C GLU A 247 17.75 -18.40 -0.71
N HIS A 248 17.06 -19.50 -0.94
CA HIS A 248 16.16 -20.13 0.03
C HIS A 248 16.93 -21.15 0.82
N LEU A 249 17.10 -20.93 2.12
CA LEU A 249 17.98 -21.77 2.95
C LEU A 249 17.24 -22.88 3.70
N CYS A 250 16.02 -22.66 4.15
CA CYS A 250 15.18 -23.65 4.83
C CYS A 250 13.72 -23.19 4.92
N GLY A 251 12.85 -24.13 5.33
CA GLY A 251 11.40 -23.90 5.50
C GLY A 251 10.61 -24.14 4.21
N GLU A 252 9.31 -23.93 4.27
CA GLU A 252 8.41 -24.08 3.12
C GLU A 252 8.34 -22.79 2.29
N LEU A 253 8.14 -22.94 0.97
CA LEU A 253 7.87 -21.78 0.12
C LEU A 253 6.55 -21.11 0.53
N PRO A 254 6.56 -19.79 0.71
CA PRO A 254 5.37 -19.09 1.20
C PRO A 254 4.27 -19.01 0.14
N TYR A 255 3.02 -19.15 0.58
CA TYR A 255 1.84 -18.84 -0.22
C TYR A 255 0.79 -18.10 0.61
N TYR A 256 -0.08 -17.39 -0.05
CA TYR A 256 -1.32 -16.90 0.55
C TYR A 256 -2.53 -17.46 -0.19
N GLU A 257 -3.66 -17.52 0.50
CA GLU A 257 -4.92 -17.97 -0.08
C GLU A 257 -5.79 -16.78 -0.45
N ILE A 258 -6.45 -16.87 -1.61
CA ILE A 258 -7.41 -15.91 -2.11
C ILE A 258 -8.52 -16.65 -2.86
N GLN A 259 -9.79 -16.46 -2.45
CA GLN A 259 -10.95 -17.13 -3.05
C GLN A 259 -10.76 -18.66 -3.21
N GLY A 260 -10.12 -19.30 -2.22
CA GLY A 260 -9.81 -20.73 -2.20
C GLY A 260 -8.70 -21.18 -3.15
N LEU A 261 -7.92 -20.25 -3.68
CA LEU A 261 -6.74 -20.51 -4.51
C LEU A 261 -5.46 -20.23 -3.71
N LYS A 262 -4.45 -21.09 -3.85
CA LYS A 262 -3.12 -20.89 -3.27
C LYS A 262 -2.22 -20.16 -4.25
N LEU A 263 -1.75 -18.99 -3.86
CA LEU A 263 -0.82 -18.19 -4.66
C LEU A 263 0.55 -18.19 -3.98
N HIS A 264 1.50 -18.92 -4.55
CA HIS A 264 2.89 -18.84 -4.15
C HIS A 264 3.50 -17.52 -4.57
N PHE A 265 4.43 -17.01 -3.78
CA PHE A 265 5.11 -15.74 -4.03
C PHE A 265 6.57 -15.79 -3.59
N SER A 266 7.42 -15.02 -4.26
CA SER A 266 8.76 -14.73 -3.76
C SER A 266 8.68 -13.70 -2.63
N ILE A 267 9.57 -13.81 -1.63
CA ILE A 267 9.66 -12.82 -0.55
C ILE A 267 9.87 -11.39 -1.06
N ARG A 268 10.36 -11.23 -2.29
CA ARG A 268 10.55 -9.93 -2.95
C ARG A 268 9.32 -9.40 -3.67
N ASP A 269 8.33 -10.24 -3.92
CA ASP A 269 7.12 -9.85 -4.64
C ASP A 269 6.24 -8.95 -3.78
N PHE A 270 5.46 -8.11 -4.45
CA PHE A 270 4.44 -7.32 -3.78
C PHE A 270 3.24 -8.21 -3.45
N ILE A 271 2.81 -8.17 -2.20
CA ILE A 271 1.51 -8.70 -1.77
C ILE A 271 0.78 -7.64 -0.95
N GLN A 272 -0.54 -7.63 -0.99
CA GLN A 272 -1.35 -6.74 -0.16
C GLN A 272 -1.07 -7.01 1.32
N VAL A 273 -0.76 -5.97 2.07
CA VAL A 273 -0.29 -6.09 3.47
C VAL A 273 -1.39 -6.45 4.46
N ASN A 274 -2.65 -6.25 4.11
CA ASN A 274 -3.83 -6.59 4.92
C ASN A 274 -4.57 -7.73 4.23
N ALA A 275 -4.33 -8.97 4.71
CA ALA A 275 -4.85 -10.18 4.08
C ALA A 275 -6.39 -10.20 4.05
N SER A 276 -7.04 -9.85 5.17
CA SER A 276 -8.50 -9.89 5.26
C SER A 276 -9.19 -8.86 4.36
N LEU A 277 -8.57 -7.69 4.18
CA LEU A 277 -9.11 -6.68 3.27
C LEU A 277 -8.75 -6.95 1.81
N ASN A 278 -7.65 -7.66 1.53
CA ASN A 278 -7.38 -8.17 0.20
C ASN A 278 -8.47 -9.15 -0.26
N GLU A 279 -8.89 -10.08 0.59
CA GLU A 279 -9.99 -11.00 0.32
C GLU A 279 -11.29 -10.25 -0.03
N LYS A 280 -11.69 -9.29 0.82
CA LYS A 280 -12.89 -8.47 0.60
C LYS A 280 -12.79 -7.58 -0.65
N MET A 281 -11.60 -7.09 -0.98
CA MET A 281 -11.34 -6.28 -2.18
C MET A 281 -11.50 -7.12 -3.44
N VAL A 282 -10.94 -8.32 -3.46
CA VAL A 282 -11.09 -9.25 -4.58
C VAL A 282 -12.55 -9.68 -4.72
N GLU A 283 -13.22 -10.03 -3.62
CA GLU A 283 -14.65 -10.34 -3.62
C GLU A 283 -15.50 -9.21 -4.21
N LYS A 284 -15.23 -7.96 -3.80
CA LYS A 284 -15.92 -6.78 -4.33
C LYS A 284 -15.62 -6.53 -5.81
N ALA A 285 -14.40 -6.78 -6.25
CA ALA A 285 -14.04 -6.69 -7.67
C ALA A 285 -14.80 -7.73 -8.51
N LEU A 286 -14.88 -8.98 -8.05
CA LEU A 286 -15.64 -10.03 -8.70
C LEU A 286 -17.14 -9.70 -8.75
N GLU A 287 -17.71 -9.18 -7.64
CA GLU A 287 -19.11 -8.72 -7.60
C GLU A 287 -19.37 -7.63 -8.65
N TRP A 288 -18.48 -6.64 -8.77
CA TRP A 288 -18.68 -5.51 -9.66
C TRP A 288 -18.33 -5.82 -11.12
N LEU A 289 -17.50 -6.80 -11.36
CA LEU A 289 -17.31 -7.34 -12.72
C LEU A 289 -18.56 -8.08 -13.23
N GLU A 290 -19.40 -8.65 -12.34
CA GLU A 290 -20.59 -9.44 -12.71
C GLU A 290 -20.27 -10.48 -13.78
N LEU A 291 -19.34 -11.38 -13.46
CA LEU A 291 -18.76 -12.34 -14.40
C LEU A 291 -19.75 -13.43 -14.82
N SER A 292 -19.69 -13.83 -16.08
CA SER A 292 -20.36 -14.97 -16.68
C SER A 292 -19.39 -15.85 -17.50
N ASP A 293 -19.83 -17.04 -17.87
CA ASP A 293 -19.05 -18.00 -18.66
C ASP A 293 -18.71 -17.53 -20.09
N ASP A 294 -19.34 -16.43 -20.56
CA ASP A 294 -19.06 -15.82 -21.85
C ASP A 294 -18.05 -14.68 -21.81
N ASP A 295 -17.69 -14.22 -20.61
CA ASP A 295 -16.85 -13.04 -20.44
C ASP A 295 -15.38 -13.29 -20.78
N ARG A 296 -14.81 -12.34 -21.52
CA ARG A 296 -13.38 -12.23 -21.78
C ARG A 296 -12.84 -11.04 -21.01
N VAL A 297 -11.97 -11.30 -20.04
CA VAL A 297 -11.51 -10.29 -19.07
C VAL A 297 -10.05 -9.97 -19.30
N LEU A 298 -9.72 -8.68 -19.28
CA LEU A 298 -8.34 -8.19 -19.25
C LEU A 298 -8.03 -7.67 -17.86
N ASP A 299 -6.97 -8.19 -17.25
CA ASP A 299 -6.47 -7.76 -15.93
C ASP A 299 -5.12 -7.07 -16.12
N LEU A 300 -5.09 -5.74 -16.01
CA LEU A 300 -3.90 -4.90 -16.15
C LEU A 300 -3.25 -4.63 -14.80
N PHE A 301 -1.93 -4.75 -14.74
CA PHE A 301 -1.13 -4.73 -13.51
C PHE A 301 -1.42 -5.94 -12.61
N CYS A 302 -1.53 -7.12 -13.23
CA CYS A 302 -2.07 -8.32 -12.59
C CYS A 302 -1.15 -8.92 -11.49
N GLY A 303 0.11 -8.51 -11.41
CA GLY A 303 1.07 -9.10 -10.50
C GLY A 303 1.20 -10.60 -10.71
N MET A 304 1.15 -11.35 -9.63
CA MET A 304 1.19 -12.82 -9.65
C MET A 304 -0.20 -13.49 -9.76
N GLY A 305 -1.24 -12.71 -10.11
CA GLY A 305 -2.58 -13.23 -10.37
C GLY A 305 -3.59 -13.04 -9.24
N ASN A 306 -3.40 -12.03 -8.37
CA ASN A 306 -4.27 -11.78 -7.21
C ASN A 306 -5.76 -11.61 -7.57
N PHE A 307 -6.06 -10.96 -8.70
CA PHE A 307 -7.41 -10.86 -9.26
C PHE A 307 -7.61 -11.83 -10.42
N THR A 308 -6.60 -12.00 -11.28
CA THR A 308 -6.67 -12.80 -12.50
C THR A 308 -7.16 -14.22 -12.23
N LEU A 309 -6.59 -14.91 -11.22
CA LEU A 309 -6.94 -16.31 -10.96
C LEU A 309 -8.35 -16.48 -10.39
N PRO A 310 -8.82 -15.66 -9.42
CA PRO A 310 -10.23 -15.65 -9.03
C PRO A 310 -11.20 -15.33 -10.18
N ILE A 311 -10.85 -14.40 -11.06
CA ILE A 311 -11.65 -14.08 -12.26
C ILE A 311 -11.74 -15.31 -13.19
N ALA A 312 -10.62 -16.02 -13.41
CA ALA A 312 -10.57 -17.18 -14.28
C ALA A 312 -11.48 -18.35 -13.83
N LYS A 313 -11.86 -18.41 -12.55
CA LYS A 313 -12.85 -19.39 -12.06
C LYS A 313 -14.26 -19.15 -12.58
N LYS A 314 -14.56 -17.95 -13.09
CA LYS A 314 -15.92 -17.52 -13.45
C LYS A 314 -16.05 -16.98 -14.87
N ALA A 315 -14.95 -16.68 -15.53
CA ALA A 315 -14.93 -16.10 -16.87
C ALA A 315 -14.57 -17.14 -17.92
N LYS A 316 -14.94 -16.89 -19.17
CA LYS A 316 -14.57 -17.71 -20.34
C LYS A 316 -13.07 -17.73 -20.56
N SER A 317 -12.45 -16.57 -20.52
CA SER A 317 -11.00 -16.40 -20.64
C SER A 317 -10.52 -15.15 -19.92
N VAL A 318 -9.29 -15.19 -19.43
CA VAL A 318 -8.65 -14.05 -18.77
C VAL A 318 -7.26 -13.87 -19.34
N VAL A 319 -6.90 -12.61 -19.57
CA VAL A 319 -5.53 -12.23 -19.91
C VAL A 319 -5.00 -11.31 -18.83
N GLY A 320 -3.91 -11.71 -18.18
CA GLY A 320 -3.20 -10.91 -17.17
C GLY A 320 -1.96 -10.27 -17.77
N ILE A 321 -1.77 -8.98 -17.53
CA ILE A 321 -0.64 -8.20 -18.01
C ILE A 321 0.13 -7.61 -16.83
N GLU A 322 1.44 -7.86 -16.81
CA GLU A 322 2.35 -7.36 -15.76
C GLU A 322 3.67 -6.91 -16.40
N GLY A 323 4.29 -5.86 -15.83
CA GLY A 323 5.56 -5.32 -16.32
C GLY A 323 6.80 -6.11 -15.87
N VAL A 324 6.69 -6.91 -14.82
CA VAL A 324 7.81 -7.60 -14.16
C VAL A 324 7.79 -9.08 -14.51
N GLU A 325 8.73 -9.54 -15.37
CA GLU A 325 8.73 -10.93 -15.86
C GLU A 325 8.74 -11.99 -14.76
N PRO A 326 9.54 -11.93 -13.68
CA PRO A 326 9.45 -12.92 -12.58
C PRO A 326 8.05 -13.04 -11.96
N MET A 327 7.27 -11.96 -11.91
CA MET A 327 5.88 -12.00 -11.42
C MET A 327 4.95 -12.68 -12.43
N VAL A 328 5.19 -12.47 -13.73
CA VAL A 328 4.45 -13.16 -14.81
C VAL A 328 4.72 -14.66 -14.77
N GLU A 329 5.98 -15.07 -14.58
CA GLU A 329 6.34 -16.48 -14.42
C GLU A 329 5.67 -17.10 -13.18
N GLN A 330 5.67 -16.37 -12.06
CA GLN A 330 4.97 -16.81 -10.85
C GLN A 330 3.46 -16.92 -11.05
N ALA A 331 2.85 -15.99 -11.79
CA ALA A 331 1.43 -16.03 -12.14
C ALA A 331 1.08 -17.27 -12.98
N ARG A 332 1.91 -17.60 -13.97
CA ARG A 332 1.78 -18.82 -14.80
C ARG A 332 1.87 -20.09 -13.94
N ALA A 333 2.85 -20.14 -13.01
CA ALA A 333 3.01 -21.26 -12.10
C ALA A 333 1.80 -21.42 -11.15
N ASN A 334 1.27 -20.31 -10.61
CA ASN A 334 0.09 -20.31 -9.76
C ASN A 334 -1.16 -20.77 -10.52
N ALA A 335 -1.33 -20.34 -11.77
CA ALA A 335 -2.44 -20.79 -12.63
C ALA A 335 -2.37 -22.30 -12.91
N ALA A 336 -1.18 -22.80 -13.26
CA ALA A 336 -0.97 -24.22 -13.52
C ALA A 336 -1.23 -25.07 -12.26
N ALA A 337 -0.73 -24.63 -11.09
CA ALA A 337 -0.95 -25.31 -9.81
C ALA A 337 -2.44 -25.32 -9.41
N SER A 338 -3.21 -24.30 -9.85
CA SER A 338 -4.65 -24.20 -9.62
C SER A 338 -5.50 -24.91 -10.67
N GLY A 339 -4.89 -25.54 -11.69
CA GLY A 339 -5.59 -26.23 -12.77
C GLY A 339 -6.37 -25.31 -13.72
N LEU A 340 -6.09 -24.02 -13.73
CA LEU A 340 -6.76 -23.04 -14.57
C LEU A 340 -6.14 -23.06 -15.98
N LYS A 341 -6.95 -23.35 -17.01
CA LYS A 341 -6.50 -23.49 -18.40
C LYS A 341 -6.97 -22.34 -19.30
N ASN A 342 -7.87 -21.50 -18.79
CA ASN A 342 -8.50 -20.39 -19.50
C ASN A 342 -7.84 -19.03 -19.16
N VAL A 343 -6.60 -19.03 -18.73
CA VAL A 343 -5.85 -17.83 -18.37
C VAL A 343 -4.51 -17.79 -19.10
N ALA A 344 -4.13 -16.61 -19.58
CA ALA A 344 -2.83 -16.34 -20.18
C ALA A 344 -2.19 -15.12 -19.53
N PHE A 345 -0.86 -15.13 -19.40
CA PHE A 345 -0.12 -14.02 -18.82
C PHE A 345 0.98 -13.55 -19.76
N TYR A 346 1.11 -12.23 -19.90
CA TYR A 346 2.11 -11.60 -20.76
C TYR A 346 2.87 -10.52 -20.01
N GLN A 347 4.18 -10.49 -20.20
CA GLN A 347 5.01 -9.38 -19.76
C GLN A 347 4.86 -8.23 -20.75
N THR A 348 4.41 -7.07 -20.27
CA THR A 348 4.29 -5.86 -21.08
C THR A 348 4.44 -4.63 -20.20
N ASN A 349 5.28 -3.69 -20.63
CA ASN A 349 5.34 -2.37 -20.02
C ASN A 349 4.10 -1.56 -20.43
N LEU A 350 3.18 -1.33 -19.48
CA LEU A 350 1.92 -0.62 -19.72
C LEU A 350 2.08 0.91 -19.80
N ASP A 351 3.29 1.44 -19.58
CA ASP A 351 3.63 2.85 -19.84
C ASP A 351 4.03 3.09 -21.31
N GLU A 352 4.08 2.02 -22.14
CA GLU A 352 4.40 2.05 -23.56
C GLU A 352 3.18 1.61 -24.42
N PRO A 353 3.13 1.98 -25.71
CA PRO A 353 2.10 1.48 -26.63
C PRO A 353 2.12 -0.05 -26.72
N PHE A 354 0.95 -0.67 -26.67
CA PHE A 354 0.81 -2.13 -26.71
C PHE A 354 -0.22 -2.64 -27.73
N ALA A 355 -0.76 -1.77 -28.57
CA ALA A 355 -1.77 -2.15 -29.56
C ALA A 355 -1.31 -3.21 -30.59
N ASP A 356 0.00 -3.34 -30.78
CA ASP A 356 0.65 -4.33 -31.65
C ASP A 356 0.86 -5.70 -30.99
N LYS A 357 0.59 -5.81 -29.68
CA LYS A 357 0.77 -7.07 -28.96
C LYS A 357 -0.32 -8.08 -29.33
N PRO A 358 0.03 -9.39 -29.42
CA PRO A 358 -0.91 -10.43 -29.84
C PRO A 358 -2.21 -10.46 -29.02
N TRP A 359 -2.11 -10.22 -27.71
CA TRP A 359 -3.26 -10.20 -26.81
C TRP A 359 -4.13 -8.94 -26.94
N ALA A 360 -3.58 -7.82 -27.44
CA ALA A 360 -4.28 -6.53 -27.49
C ALA A 360 -5.36 -6.47 -28.58
N SER A 361 -5.32 -7.37 -29.57
CA SER A 361 -6.34 -7.48 -30.63
C SER A 361 -7.54 -8.34 -30.24
N GLU A 362 -7.50 -9.03 -29.11
CA GLU A 362 -8.62 -9.82 -28.63
C GLU A 362 -9.76 -8.94 -28.12
N PRO A 363 -11.03 -9.33 -28.35
CA PRO A 363 -12.15 -8.60 -27.77
C PRO A 363 -12.30 -8.89 -26.30
N PHE A 364 -12.11 -7.88 -25.46
CA PHE A 364 -12.38 -7.94 -24.02
C PHE A 364 -13.63 -7.12 -23.71
N ASN A 365 -14.61 -7.74 -23.05
CA ASN A 365 -15.82 -7.03 -22.64
C ASN A 365 -15.71 -6.48 -21.19
N LYS A 366 -14.78 -6.98 -20.40
CA LYS A 366 -14.56 -6.52 -19.03
C LYS A 366 -13.07 -6.31 -18.76
N VAL A 367 -12.75 -5.32 -17.94
CA VAL A 367 -11.37 -4.98 -17.58
C VAL A 367 -11.27 -4.73 -16.07
N LEU A 368 -10.19 -5.19 -15.48
CA LEU A 368 -9.74 -4.82 -14.14
C LEU A 368 -8.43 -4.07 -14.24
N LEU A 369 -8.26 -3.04 -13.40
CA LEU A 369 -7.06 -2.22 -13.26
C LEU A 369 -6.68 -2.13 -11.77
N ASP A 370 -5.44 -2.47 -11.42
CA ASP A 370 -4.86 -2.24 -10.09
C ASP A 370 -3.45 -1.62 -10.20
N PRO A 371 -3.35 -0.39 -10.73
CA PRO A 371 -2.06 0.24 -11.00
C PRO A 371 -1.35 0.71 -9.73
N ALA A 372 -0.04 0.89 -9.84
CA ALA A 372 0.77 1.56 -8.84
C ALA A 372 0.33 3.03 -8.63
N ARG A 373 0.95 3.74 -7.68
CA ARG A 373 0.57 5.12 -7.27
C ARG A 373 0.51 6.16 -8.39
N HIS A 374 1.19 5.95 -9.52
CA HIS A 374 1.15 6.85 -10.67
C HIS A 374 -0.15 6.73 -11.50
N GLY A 375 -0.98 5.73 -11.22
CA GLY A 375 -2.24 5.46 -11.93
C GLY A 375 -2.02 4.76 -13.26
N ALA A 376 -3.06 4.77 -14.12
CA ALA A 376 -3.11 4.02 -15.38
C ALA A 376 -3.20 4.92 -16.62
N LEU A 377 -2.91 6.21 -16.52
CA LEU A 377 -3.18 7.20 -17.58
C LEU A 377 -2.64 6.76 -18.95
N PHE A 378 -1.42 6.18 -19.00
CA PHE A 378 -0.76 5.80 -20.24
C PHE A 378 -1.47 4.68 -21.00
N CYS A 379 -2.14 3.76 -20.29
CA CYS A 379 -2.84 2.66 -20.94
C CYS A 379 -4.33 2.97 -21.27
N LEU A 380 -4.90 4.06 -20.75
CA LEU A 380 -6.32 4.35 -20.91
C LEU A 380 -6.75 4.63 -22.36
N ASP A 381 -5.91 5.24 -23.19
CA ASP A 381 -6.20 5.49 -24.60
C ASP A 381 -6.35 4.15 -25.37
N HIS A 382 -5.46 3.20 -25.11
CA HIS A 382 -5.51 1.87 -25.70
C HIS A 382 -6.70 1.06 -25.18
N LEU A 383 -6.96 1.16 -23.87
CA LEU A 383 -8.09 0.51 -23.24
C LEU A 383 -9.43 1.02 -23.80
N ALA A 384 -9.53 2.32 -24.04
CA ALA A 384 -10.70 2.91 -24.67
C ALA A 384 -10.94 2.39 -26.10
N ALA A 385 -9.87 2.07 -26.85
CA ALA A 385 -9.98 1.48 -28.18
C ALA A 385 -10.55 0.05 -28.14
N LEU A 386 -10.35 -0.72 -27.08
CA LEU A 386 -10.94 -2.04 -26.86
C LEU A 386 -12.44 -1.97 -26.52
N GLN A 387 -12.93 -0.79 -26.08
CA GLN A 387 -14.32 -0.51 -25.74
C GLN A 387 -14.97 -1.53 -24.77
N PRO A 388 -14.34 -1.94 -23.68
CA PRO A 388 -14.95 -2.85 -22.73
C PRO A 388 -16.24 -2.23 -22.15
N GLU A 389 -17.25 -3.07 -21.94
CA GLU A 389 -18.54 -2.66 -21.37
C GLU A 389 -18.38 -2.17 -19.93
N ARG A 390 -17.39 -2.76 -19.21
CA ARG A 390 -17.23 -2.61 -17.78
C ARG A 390 -15.75 -2.54 -17.40
N ILE A 391 -15.42 -1.57 -16.55
CA ILE A 391 -14.08 -1.40 -16.00
C ILE A 391 -14.19 -1.34 -14.47
N VAL A 392 -13.48 -2.21 -13.77
CA VAL A 392 -13.26 -2.12 -12.33
C VAL A 392 -11.85 -1.59 -12.11
N TYR A 393 -11.74 -0.51 -11.34
CA TYR A 393 -10.49 0.19 -11.08
C TYR A 393 -10.20 0.22 -9.57
N VAL A 394 -9.14 -0.44 -9.13
CA VAL A 394 -8.59 -0.35 -7.78
C VAL A 394 -7.53 0.73 -7.74
N SER A 395 -7.50 1.57 -6.72
CA SER A 395 -6.56 2.69 -6.64
C SER A 395 -6.12 2.99 -5.21
N CYS A 396 -4.80 3.11 -5.03
CA CYS A 396 -4.18 3.54 -3.78
C CYS A 396 -3.86 5.06 -3.74
N ASN A 397 -4.27 5.84 -4.75
CA ASN A 397 -3.99 7.27 -4.82
C ASN A 397 -5.20 8.05 -5.35
N PRO A 398 -5.88 8.85 -4.49
CA PRO A 398 -7.09 9.57 -4.90
C PRO A 398 -6.83 10.61 -5.99
N ALA A 399 -5.61 11.17 -6.09
CA ALA A 399 -5.31 12.19 -7.08
C ALA A 399 -5.20 11.60 -8.49
N THR A 400 -4.52 10.45 -8.62
CA THR A 400 -4.41 9.75 -9.91
C THR A 400 -5.73 9.10 -10.31
N LEU A 401 -6.51 8.57 -9.36
CA LEU A 401 -7.85 8.07 -9.65
C LEU A 401 -8.76 9.16 -10.25
N VAL A 402 -8.76 10.37 -9.67
CA VAL A 402 -9.58 11.49 -10.19
C VAL A 402 -9.17 11.84 -11.62
N ARG A 403 -7.87 11.96 -11.91
CA ARG A 403 -7.32 12.21 -13.24
C ARG A 403 -7.73 11.13 -14.25
N ASP A 404 -7.56 9.87 -13.86
CA ASP A 404 -7.83 8.73 -14.72
C ASP A 404 -9.35 8.53 -14.94
N ALA A 405 -10.16 8.80 -13.92
CA ALA A 405 -11.61 8.84 -14.03
C ALA A 405 -12.08 9.91 -15.03
N GLU A 406 -11.53 11.13 -14.94
CA GLU A 406 -11.83 12.21 -15.90
C GLU A 406 -11.53 11.77 -17.33
N LYS A 407 -10.41 11.07 -17.56
CA LYS A 407 -10.06 10.53 -18.88
C LYS A 407 -11.06 9.46 -19.35
N LEU A 408 -11.47 8.54 -18.47
CA LEU A 408 -12.47 7.52 -18.81
C LEU A 408 -13.84 8.14 -19.16
N LEU A 409 -14.26 9.19 -18.44
CA LEU A 409 -15.48 9.92 -18.76
C LEU A 409 -15.41 10.54 -20.17
N GLN A 410 -14.26 11.11 -20.57
CA GLN A 410 -14.05 11.65 -21.93
C GLN A 410 -14.17 10.55 -23.00
N PHE A 411 -13.85 9.29 -22.67
CA PHE A 411 -14.03 8.15 -23.55
C PHE A 411 -15.44 7.55 -23.57
N GLY A 412 -16.42 8.21 -22.94
CA GLY A 412 -17.82 7.80 -22.91
C GLY A 412 -18.11 6.71 -21.87
N TYR A 413 -17.32 6.64 -20.82
CA TYR A 413 -17.65 5.86 -19.63
C TYR A 413 -18.38 6.72 -18.61
N ARG A 414 -19.12 6.07 -17.72
CA ARG A 414 -19.75 6.70 -16.56
C ARG A 414 -19.29 6.00 -15.30
N LEU A 415 -18.89 6.77 -14.31
CA LEU A 415 -18.57 6.25 -12.98
C LEU A 415 -19.87 5.94 -12.23
N GLU A 416 -20.14 4.67 -12.02
CA GLU A 416 -21.40 4.20 -11.44
C GLU A 416 -21.30 3.99 -9.92
N LYS A 417 -20.25 3.31 -9.46
CA LYS A 417 -20.05 2.96 -8.04
C LYS A 417 -18.64 3.26 -7.58
N VAL A 418 -18.51 3.65 -6.33
CA VAL A 418 -17.23 3.81 -5.64
C VAL A 418 -17.37 3.30 -4.21
N ALA A 419 -16.42 2.52 -3.75
CA ALA A 419 -16.23 2.20 -2.34
C ALA A 419 -14.80 2.54 -1.90
N MET A 420 -14.64 3.02 -0.69
CA MET A 420 -13.34 3.13 -0.07
C MET A 420 -13.02 1.85 0.71
N ILE A 421 -11.74 1.49 0.77
CA ILE A 421 -11.21 0.35 1.52
C ILE A 421 -10.26 0.92 2.58
N ASP A 422 -10.51 0.64 3.86
CA ASP A 422 -9.63 1.07 4.95
C ASP A 422 -8.42 0.13 5.09
N MET A 423 -7.69 -0.07 3.96
CA MET A 423 -6.57 -1.00 3.84
C MET A 423 -5.46 -0.72 4.85
N PHE A 424 -5.28 0.54 5.24
CA PHE A 424 -4.20 1.03 6.07
C PHE A 424 -4.73 1.94 7.20
N PRO A 425 -5.43 1.39 8.22
CA PRO A 425 -5.82 2.16 9.40
C PRO A 425 -4.63 2.89 10.04
N HIS A 426 -4.89 4.04 10.66
CA HIS A 426 -3.89 4.89 11.33
C HIS A 426 -2.82 5.51 10.42
N THR A 427 -2.96 5.40 9.10
CA THR A 427 -2.03 6.00 8.14
C THR A 427 -2.71 6.97 7.19
N ALA A 428 -1.92 7.80 6.50
CA ALA A 428 -2.37 8.74 5.48
C ALA A 428 -2.75 8.09 4.13
N HIS A 429 -2.69 6.76 4.04
CA HIS A 429 -3.03 6.04 2.81
C HIS A 429 -4.54 5.89 2.65
N LEU A 430 -4.96 5.94 1.39
CA LEU A 430 -6.34 5.76 0.98
C LEU A 430 -6.37 4.72 -0.14
N GLU A 431 -7.23 3.72 0.00
CA GLU A 431 -7.49 2.71 -1.02
C GLU A 431 -8.95 2.77 -1.43
N SER A 432 -9.23 2.52 -2.70
CA SER A 432 -10.59 2.57 -3.23
C SER A 432 -10.79 1.62 -4.39
N ILE A 433 -12.02 1.22 -4.62
CA ILE A 433 -12.48 0.47 -5.78
C ILE A 433 -13.59 1.24 -6.47
N SER A 434 -13.54 1.32 -7.79
CA SER A 434 -14.48 2.09 -8.62
C SER A 434 -14.96 1.24 -9.78
N TRP A 435 -16.22 1.40 -10.19
CA TRP A 435 -16.79 0.73 -11.35
C TRP A 435 -17.28 1.74 -12.37
N PHE A 436 -16.78 1.59 -13.59
CA PHE A 436 -17.15 2.40 -14.75
C PHE A 436 -17.92 1.54 -15.76
N ARG A 437 -18.98 2.08 -16.32
CA ARG A 437 -19.81 1.48 -17.37
C ARG A 437 -19.67 2.27 -18.65
N LYS A 438 -19.51 1.57 -19.79
CA LYS A 438 -19.57 2.18 -21.11
C LYS A 438 -20.99 2.66 -21.38
N LEU A 439 -21.15 3.89 -21.82
CA LEU A 439 -22.42 4.42 -22.27
C LEU A 439 -22.68 3.92 -23.69
N SER A 440 -23.92 3.47 -23.94
CA SER A 440 -24.38 3.20 -25.33
C SER A 440 -24.37 4.51 -26.10
N SER A 441 -23.79 4.52 -27.30
CA SER A 441 -23.85 5.63 -28.25
C SER A 441 -25.28 5.85 -28.69
#